data_689e61c63c7816c9afa5e76a2bad0d8f
#
_entry.id   689e61c63c7816c9afa5e76a2bad0d8f
#
_cell.length_a   1.000
_cell.length_b   1.000
_cell.length_c   1.000
_cell.angle_alpha   90.00
_cell.angle_beta   90.00
_cell.angle_gamma   90.00
#
_symmetry.space_group_name_H-M   'P 1'
#
loop_
_entity.id
_entity.type
_entity.pdbx_description
1 polymer ?
#
loop_
_entity_poly.entity_id
_entity_poly.type
_entity_poly.pdbx_seq_one_letter_code
_entity_poly.pdbx_strand_id
1 'polypeptide(L)' 'MSYIKKIDPELFEIIKREQNREHNTLELIASENFTSPAILEAAGGIMTNKYAEGYPGKRYYGGCVHVLSLIHI' A
#
# COMPACT_ATOMS: atom_id res chain seq x y z
N MET A 1 9.67 4.49 -9.25
CA MET A 1 10.38 3.96 -8.09
C MET A 1 11.56 3.12 -8.47
N SER A 2 12.69 3.52 -8.00
CA SER A 2 13.95 2.92 -8.44
C SER A 2 14.30 1.59 -7.75
N TYR A 3 13.73 1.31 -6.58
CA TYR A 3 14.07 0.07 -5.86
C TYR A 3 13.60 -1.18 -6.59
N ILE A 4 12.38 -1.20 -7.09
CA ILE A 4 11.88 -2.34 -7.84
C ILE A 4 12.67 -2.50 -9.14
N LYS A 5 12.95 -1.39 -9.81
CA LYS A 5 13.73 -1.41 -11.05
C LYS A 5 15.11 -2.00 -10.85
N LYS A 6 15.75 -1.73 -9.70
CA LYS A 6 17.08 -2.24 -9.40
C LYS A 6 17.09 -3.71 -9.04
N ILE A 7 16.09 -4.15 -8.27
CA ILE A 7 16.05 -5.53 -7.74
C ILE A 7 15.38 -6.48 -8.70
N ASP A 8 14.31 -6.04 -9.36
CA ASP A 8 13.54 -6.87 -10.27
C ASP A 8 13.04 -6.03 -11.45
N PRO A 9 13.91 -5.78 -12.42
CA PRO A 9 13.54 -4.95 -13.57
C PRO A 9 12.40 -5.55 -14.41
N GLU A 10 12.25 -6.86 -14.42
CA GLU A 10 11.16 -7.51 -15.13
C GLU A 10 9.81 -7.18 -14.48
N LEU A 11 9.74 -7.27 -13.17
CA LEU A 11 8.55 -6.88 -12.43
C LEU A 11 8.25 -5.40 -12.61
N PHE A 12 9.28 -4.57 -12.60
CA PHE A 12 9.12 -3.13 -12.82
C PHE A 12 8.46 -2.85 -14.16
N GLU A 13 8.88 -3.53 -15.21
CA GLU A 13 8.29 -3.35 -16.54
C GLU A 13 6.84 -3.82 -16.60
N ILE A 14 6.52 -4.90 -15.91
CA ILE A 14 5.14 -5.40 -15.84
C ILE A 14 4.25 -4.37 -15.16
N ILE A 15 4.70 -3.80 -14.04
CA ILE A 15 3.95 -2.77 -13.30
C ILE A 15 3.74 -1.55 -14.19
N LYS A 16 4.76 -1.16 -14.93
CA LYS A 16 4.69 -0.01 -15.82
C LYS A 16 3.70 -0.22 -16.94
N ARG A 17 3.65 -1.43 -17.50
CA ARG A 17 2.67 -1.77 -18.54
C ARG A 17 1.25 -1.73 -17.99
N GLU A 18 1.06 -2.23 -16.79
CA GLU A 18 -0.26 -2.19 -16.15
C GLU A 18 -0.69 -0.75 -15.87
N GLN A 19 0.24 0.10 -15.40
CA GLN A 19 -0.04 1.49 -15.16
C GLN A 19 -0.49 2.19 -16.45
N ASN A 20 0.18 1.92 -17.56
CA ASN A 20 -0.20 2.49 -18.85
C ASN A 20 -1.56 1.97 -19.32
N ARG A 21 -1.83 0.68 -19.09
CA ARG A 21 -3.12 0.10 -19.46
C ARG A 21 -4.26 0.78 -18.71
N GLU A 22 -4.10 0.95 -17.39
CA GLU A 22 -5.13 1.60 -16.58
C GLU A 22 -5.33 3.06 -16.96
N HIS A 23 -4.26 3.74 -17.32
CA HIS A 23 -4.33 5.14 -17.71
C HIS A 23 -5.06 5.34 -19.04
N ASN A 24 -4.93 4.37 -19.95
CA ASN A 24 -5.44 4.50 -21.32
C ASN A 24 -6.72 3.71 -21.58
N THR A 25 -7.28 3.06 -20.58
CA THR A 25 -8.45 2.18 -20.75
C THR A 25 -9.57 2.60 -19.80
N LEU A 26 -10.80 2.58 -20.30
CA LEU A 26 -11.97 2.80 -19.47
C LEU A 26 -12.33 1.50 -18.74
N GLU A 27 -12.38 1.58 -17.40
CA GLU A 27 -12.65 0.42 -16.57
C GLU A 27 -14.13 0.42 -16.14
N LEU A 28 -14.86 -0.63 -16.53
CA LEU A 28 -16.28 -0.74 -16.24
C LEU A 28 -16.64 -1.90 -15.33
N ILE A 29 -15.62 -2.60 -14.79
CA ILE A 29 -15.84 -3.71 -13.86
C ILE A 29 -16.13 -3.15 -12.48
N ALA A 30 -17.31 -3.47 -11.94
CA ALA A 30 -17.77 -2.90 -10.66
C ALA A 30 -16.89 -3.29 -9.46
N SER A 31 -16.16 -4.40 -9.55
CA SER A 31 -15.29 -4.85 -8.47
C SER A 31 -13.92 -4.19 -8.48
N GLU A 32 -13.63 -3.36 -9.47
CA GLU A 32 -12.33 -2.69 -9.58
C GLU A 32 -12.47 -1.20 -9.34
N ASN A 33 -11.44 -0.61 -8.77
CA ASN A 33 -11.45 0.78 -8.40
C ASN A 33 -10.06 1.39 -8.51
N PHE A 34 -9.98 2.60 -9.06
CA PHE A 34 -8.74 3.34 -9.12
C PHE A 34 -8.51 4.02 -7.77
N THR A 35 -7.48 3.56 -7.08
CA THR A 35 -7.13 4.07 -5.76
C THR A 35 -6.30 5.35 -5.88
N SER A 36 -6.53 6.31 -4.98
CA SER A 36 -5.77 7.56 -4.99
C SER A 36 -4.28 7.30 -4.71
N PRO A 37 -3.39 8.17 -5.20
CA PRO A 37 -1.96 8.05 -4.91
C PRO A 37 -1.66 8.00 -3.41
N ALA A 38 -2.41 8.75 -2.60
CA ALA A 38 -2.19 8.76 -1.15
C ALA A 38 -2.47 7.40 -0.52
N ILE A 39 -3.52 6.72 -0.95
CA ILE A 39 -3.86 5.40 -0.43
C ILE A 39 -2.83 4.37 -0.90
N LEU A 40 -2.39 4.46 -2.16
CA LEU A 40 -1.35 3.57 -2.67
C LEU A 40 -0.06 3.72 -1.86
N GLU A 41 0.31 4.95 -1.54
CA GLU A 41 1.50 5.23 -0.75
C GLU A 41 1.38 4.67 0.66
N ALA A 42 0.23 4.88 1.31
CA ALA A 42 -0.01 4.37 2.66
C ALA A 42 0.01 2.85 2.70
N ALA A 43 -0.62 2.21 1.74
CA ALA A 43 -0.71 0.75 1.69
C ALA A 43 0.65 0.09 1.46
N GLY A 44 1.53 0.74 0.69
CA GLY A 44 2.86 0.23 0.41
C GLY A 44 3.95 0.82 1.29
N GLY A 45 3.60 1.54 2.36
CA GLY A 45 4.57 2.22 3.21
C GLY A 45 5.10 1.37 4.35
N ILE A 46 5.84 2.03 5.24
CA ILE A 46 6.52 1.33 6.34
C ILE A 46 5.58 0.67 7.34
N MET A 47 4.33 1.07 7.36
CA MET A 47 3.35 0.45 8.26
C MET A 47 3.08 -1.01 7.92
N THR A 48 3.45 -1.45 6.72
CA THR A 48 3.37 -2.86 6.34
C THR A 48 4.29 -3.73 7.18
N ASN A 49 5.31 -3.13 7.81
CA ASN A 49 6.24 -3.85 8.67
C ASN A 49 5.67 -4.15 10.04
N LYS A 50 4.59 -3.47 10.43
CA LYS A 50 4.09 -3.58 11.81
C LYS A 50 2.87 -4.47 11.89
N TYR A 51 2.95 -5.48 12.72
CA TYR A 51 1.82 -6.32 13.07
C TYR A 51 1.24 -5.80 14.40
N ALA A 52 -0.05 -5.50 14.42
CA ALA A 52 -0.72 -4.99 15.61
C ALA A 52 -2.04 -5.72 15.81
N GLU A 53 -2.14 -6.44 16.93
CA GLU A 53 -3.31 -7.24 17.24
C GLU A 53 -3.77 -6.89 18.66
N GLY A 54 -5.09 -6.86 18.84
CA GLY A 54 -5.68 -6.48 20.11
C GLY A 54 -6.13 -5.03 20.14
N TYR A 55 -6.83 -4.64 21.19
CA TYR A 55 -7.34 -3.29 21.35
C TYR A 55 -6.27 -2.33 21.86
N PRO A 56 -6.45 -1.01 21.66
CA PRO A 56 -5.55 -0.01 22.23
C PRO A 56 -5.35 -0.23 23.73
N GLY A 57 -4.10 -0.22 24.16
CA GLY A 57 -3.75 -0.51 25.56
C GLY A 57 -3.74 -1.97 25.91
N LYS A 58 -4.19 -2.85 25.02
CA LYS A 58 -4.21 -4.29 25.24
C LYS A 58 -3.70 -5.03 24.01
N ARG A 59 -2.63 -4.50 23.40
CA ARG A 59 -2.02 -5.11 22.21
C ARG A 59 -1.22 -6.35 22.60
N TYR A 60 -1.29 -7.35 21.73
CA TYR A 60 -0.51 -8.58 21.92
C TYR A 60 0.97 -8.39 21.62
N TYR A 61 1.31 -7.36 20.82
CA TYR A 61 2.67 -7.09 20.38
C TYR A 61 3.08 -5.68 20.80
N GLY A 62 4.38 -5.52 21.10
CA GLY A 62 4.93 -4.21 21.42
C GLY A 62 5.13 -3.33 20.21
N GLY A 63 5.57 -2.10 20.43
CA GLY A 63 5.93 -1.18 19.35
C GLY A 63 4.75 -0.56 18.62
N CYS A 64 3.59 -0.49 19.27
CA CYS A 64 2.38 0.03 18.62
C CYS A 64 2.09 1.50 18.92
N VAL A 65 3.01 2.22 19.57
CA VAL A 65 2.75 3.59 20.03
C VAL A 65 2.30 4.53 18.91
N HIS A 66 3.03 4.55 17.80
CA HIS A 66 2.71 5.43 16.68
C HIS A 66 1.55 4.91 15.83
N VAL A 67 1.51 3.60 15.60
CA VAL A 67 0.40 2.98 14.88
C VAL A 67 -0.90 3.20 15.66
N LEU A 68 -0.85 3.09 16.99
CA LEU A 68 -2.00 3.34 17.85
C LEU A 68 -2.51 4.77 17.72
N SER A 69 -1.61 5.73 17.50
CA SER A 69 -1.99 7.14 17.40
C SER A 69 -2.93 7.43 16.22
N LEU A 70 -3.05 6.52 15.26
CA LEU A 70 -3.97 6.68 14.12
C LEU A 70 -5.42 6.81 14.55
N ILE A 71 -5.80 6.26 15.70
CA ILE A 71 -7.18 6.35 16.19
C ILE A 71 -7.54 7.76 16.62
N HIS A 72 -6.57 8.65 16.75
CA HIS A 72 -6.78 10.04 17.19
C HIS A 72 -6.73 11.05 16.03
N ILE A 73 -6.63 10.57 14.81
CA ILE A 73 -6.59 11.46 13.63
C ILE A 73 -8.01 11.96 13.24
#